data_aecac4c67438b3ce86ec78d8d3dcb277
#
_entry.id   aecac4c67438b3ce86ec78d8d3dcb277
#
_cell.length_a   1.000
_cell.length_b   1.000
_cell.length_c   1.000
_cell.angle_alpha   90.00
_cell.angle_beta   90.00
_cell.angle_gamma   90.00
#
_symmetry.space_group_name_H-M   'P 1'
#
loop_
_entity.id
_entity.type
_entity.pdbx_description
1 polymer ?
#
loop_
_entity_poly.entity_id
_entity_poly.type
_entity_poly.pdbx_seq_one_letter_code
_entity_poly.pdbx_strand_id
1 'polypeptide(L)'
;MNQTYETFLTKCTGGDERFAMGRLAEFSGIEYDESTFKLWSEKKAEAYRRLVSESAKAMPGAIELVCSVSEKLPIGLATGSRRSDVEAAFSTLADGKLNGLFQSIVTSDDVAKTKPDPATYAKAAEGMGISPSDCLAIDDSPNGVSSAKNAGMKVLGITAIHDASSLRDADWHLRSLEEVTLADLINLFEGGS
;
A
#
# COMPACT_ATOMS: atom_id res chain seq x y z
N MET A 1 -27.98 -12.13 -5.02
CA MET A 1 -27.93 -11.19 -3.88
C MET A 1 -27.10 -9.98 -4.31
N ASN A 2 -27.62 -8.75 -4.17
CA ASN A 2 -26.82 -7.57 -4.46
C ASN A 2 -25.82 -7.36 -3.32
N GLN A 3 -24.55 -7.65 -3.58
CA GLN A 3 -23.47 -7.31 -2.65
C GLN A 3 -23.28 -5.80 -2.67
N THR A 4 -23.36 -5.18 -1.50
CA THR A 4 -23.09 -3.74 -1.38
C THR A 4 -21.58 -3.51 -1.25
N TYR A 5 -21.12 -2.31 -1.62
CA TYR A 5 -19.74 -1.87 -1.41
C TYR A 5 -19.32 -1.98 0.06
N GLU A 6 -20.22 -1.68 0.98
CA GLU A 6 -20.02 -1.82 2.42
C GLU A 6 -19.76 -3.28 2.86
N THR A 7 -20.51 -4.23 2.30
CA THR A 7 -20.28 -5.67 2.54
C THR A 7 -18.90 -6.10 2.03
N PHE A 8 -18.50 -5.60 0.86
CA PHE A 8 -17.16 -5.86 0.33
C PHE A 8 -16.07 -5.31 1.26
N LEU A 9 -16.17 -4.04 1.67
CA LEU A 9 -15.19 -3.41 2.57
C LEU A 9 -15.06 -4.14 3.90
N THR A 10 -16.17 -4.59 4.48
CA THR A 10 -16.15 -5.21 5.83
C THR A 10 -15.71 -6.67 5.82
N LYS A 11 -15.95 -7.39 4.74
CA LYS A 11 -15.80 -8.85 4.71
C LYS A 11 -14.76 -9.39 3.74
N CYS A 12 -14.37 -8.61 2.75
CA CYS A 12 -13.44 -9.02 1.71
C CYS A 12 -12.10 -8.29 1.74
N THR A 13 -11.96 -7.27 2.60
CA THR A 13 -10.69 -6.57 2.79
C THR A 13 -9.92 -7.17 3.96
N GLY A 14 -8.63 -6.87 4.06
CA GLY A 14 -7.78 -7.31 5.16
C GLY A 14 -6.86 -8.50 4.83
N GLY A 15 -6.94 -9.03 3.63
CA GLY A 15 -6.05 -10.08 3.10
C GLY A 15 -5.54 -9.72 1.69
N ASP A 16 -4.90 -10.69 1.06
CA ASP A 16 -4.47 -10.56 -0.33
C ASP A 16 -5.64 -10.69 -1.31
N GLU A 17 -5.33 -10.58 -2.60
CA GLU A 17 -6.33 -10.69 -3.67
C GLU A 17 -7.05 -12.05 -3.66
N ARG A 18 -6.33 -13.13 -3.37
CA ARG A 18 -6.89 -14.48 -3.30
C ARG A 18 -7.88 -14.62 -2.16
N PHE A 19 -7.55 -14.08 -0.99
CA PHE A 19 -8.47 -14.02 0.15
C PHE A 19 -9.74 -13.23 -0.19
N ALA A 20 -9.58 -12.01 -0.74
CA ALA A 20 -10.72 -11.17 -1.09
C ALA A 20 -11.67 -11.85 -2.09
N MET A 21 -11.12 -12.48 -3.13
CA MET A 21 -11.90 -13.20 -4.14
C MET A 21 -12.55 -14.46 -3.58
N GLY A 22 -11.86 -15.22 -2.73
CA GLY A 22 -12.43 -16.38 -2.04
C GLY A 22 -13.63 -16.01 -1.17
N ARG A 23 -13.52 -14.92 -0.40
CA ARG A 23 -14.64 -14.40 0.39
C ARG A 23 -15.82 -13.96 -0.48
N LEU A 24 -15.52 -13.27 -1.59
CA LEU A 24 -16.56 -12.84 -2.54
C LEU A 24 -17.29 -14.05 -3.16
N ALA A 25 -16.58 -15.08 -3.55
CA ALA A 25 -17.14 -16.33 -4.09
C ALA A 25 -18.03 -17.03 -3.06
N GLU A 26 -17.57 -17.16 -1.82
CA GLU A 26 -18.35 -17.75 -0.71
C GLU A 26 -19.68 -17.02 -0.52
N PHE A 27 -19.67 -15.68 -0.47
CA PHE A 27 -20.91 -14.89 -0.32
C PHE A 27 -21.82 -14.94 -1.56
N SER A 28 -21.25 -15.20 -2.73
CA SER A 28 -21.99 -15.28 -3.99
C SER A 28 -22.48 -16.70 -4.31
N GLY A 29 -22.10 -17.70 -3.51
CA GLY A 29 -22.41 -19.10 -3.77
C GLY A 29 -21.75 -19.63 -5.03
N ILE A 30 -20.58 -19.09 -5.41
CA ILE A 30 -19.81 -19.49 -6.59
C ILE A 30 -18.72 -20.44 -6.14
N GLU A 31 -18.55 -21.54 -6.87
CA GLU A 31 -17.41 -22.43 -6.67
C GLU A 31 -16.11 -21.68 -6.95
N TYR A 32 -15.16 -21.74 -6.01
CA TYR A 32 -13.91 -21.01 -6.06
C TYR A 32 -12.73 -21.96 -6.12
N ASP A 33 -12.17 -22.07 -7.30
CA ASP A 33 -11.00 -22.85 -7.62
C ASP A 33 -9.92 -22.00 -8.29
N GLU A 34 -8.83 -22.62 -8.70
CA GLU A 34 -7.72 -21.92 -9.36
C GLU A 34 -8.12 -21.28 -10.69
N SER A 35 -9.05 -21.88 -11.43
CA SER A 35 -9.52 -21.35 -12.70
C SER A 35 -10.38 -20.11 -12.50
N THR A 36 -11.23 -20.12 -11.51
CA THR A 36 -12.07 -18.98 -11.09
C THR A 36 -11.21 -17.82 -10.59
N PHE A 37 -10.21 -18.13 -9.76
CA PHE A 37 -9.25 -17.12 -9.30
C PHE A 37 -8.55 -16.45 -10.48
N LYS A 38 -7.98 -17.22 -11.41
CA LYS A 38 -7.27 -16.68 -12.56
C LYS A 38 -8.15 -15.78 -13.42
N LEU A 39 -9.36 -16.24 -13.74
CA LEU A 39 -10.32 -15.48 -14.54
C LEU A 39 -10.69 -14.14 -13.87
N TRP A 40 -10.99 -14.17 -12.56
CA TRP A 40 -11.39 -12.97 -11.83
C TRP A 40 -10.24 -11.99 -11.68
N SER A 41 -9.04 -12.51 -11.43
CA SER A 41 -7.82 -11.73 -11.34
C SER A 41 -7.49 -11.00 -12.65
N GLU A 42 -7.63 -11.68 -13.79
CA GLU A 42 -7.44 -11.07 -15.11
C GLU A 42 -8.49 -9.96 -15.37
N LYS A 43 -9.78 -10.23 -15.08
CA LYS A 43 -10.85 -9.23 -15.22
C LYS A 43 -10.66 -8.02 -14.30
N LYS A 44 -10.23 -8.27 -13.06
CA LYS A 44 -9.91 -7.19 -12.12
C LYS A 44 -8.76 -6.34 -12.64
N ALA A 45 -7.68 -6.95 -13.10
CA ALA A 45 -6.53 -6.23 -13.63
C ALA A 45 -6.88 -5.39 -14.86
N GLU A 46 -7.73 -5.89 -15.76
CA GLU A 46 -8.24 -5.13 -16.90
C GLU A 46 -9.08 -3.93 -16.45
N ALA A 47 -10.05 -4.16 -15.54
CA ALA A 47 -10.89 -3.10 -15.00
C ALA A 47 -10.07 -2.05 -14.24
N TYR A 48 -9.07 -2.48 -13.47
CA TYR A 48 -8.17 -1.60 -12.74
C TYR A 48 -7.37 -0.70 -13.69
N ARG A 49 -6.72 -1.28 -14.71
CA ARG A 49 -5.96 -0.50 -15.70
C ARG A 49 -6.83 0.56 -16.38
N ARG A 50 -8.07 0.21 -16.75
CA ARG A 50 -9.02 1.17 -17.34
C ARG A 50 -9.33 2.30 -16.37
N LEU A 51 -9.70 1.98 -15.13
CA LEU A 51 -10.00 2.99 -14.10
C LEU A 51 -8.80 3.89 -13.80
N VAL A 52 -7.61 3.32 -13.71
CA VAL A 52 -6.38 4.08 -13.47
C VAL A 52 -6.12 5.05 -14.63
N SER A 53 -6.24 4.60 -15.87
CA SER A 53 -6.02 5.47 -17.03
C SER A 53 -7.06 6.59 -17.17
N GLU A 54 -8.30 6.37 -16.70
CA GLU A 54 -9.39 7.34 -16.83
C GLU A 54 -9.49 8.31 -15.65
N SER A 55 -9.13 7.87 -14.42
CA SER A 55 -9.53 8.62 -13.23
C SER A 55 -8.61 8.48 -12.01
N ALA A 56 -7.44 7.86 -12.13
CA ALA A 56 -6.55 7.73 -10.99
C ALA A 56 -6.12 9.09 -10.44
N LYS A 57 -6.23 9.24 -9.13
CA LYS A 57 -5.74 10.40 -8.39
C LYS A 57 -4.85 9.91 -7.27
N ALA A 58 -3.72 10.58 -7.12
CA ALA A 58 -2.90 10.39 -5.93
C ALA A 58 -3.63 10.93 -4.69
N MET A 59 -3.30 10.39 -3.53
CA MET A 59 -3.70 10.99 -2.26
C MET A 59 -3.16 12.43 -2.19
N PRO A 60 -3.94 13.40 -1.69
CA PRO A 60 -3.48 14.78 -1.54
C PRO A 60 -2.13 14.87 -0.81
N GLY A 61 -1.19 15.62 -1.36
CA GLY A 61 0.17 15.80 -0.84
C GLY A 61 1.15 14.64 -1.16
N ALA A 62 0.68 13.49 -1.68
CA ALA A 62 1.54 12.32 -1.88
C ALA A 62 2.63 12.55 -2.93
N ILE A 63 2.29 13.15 -4.06
CA ILE A 63 3.26 13.39 -5.15
C ILE A 63 4.34 14.38 -4.70
N GLU A 64 3.91 15.47 -4.08
CA GLU A 64 4.78 16.53 -3.58
C GLU A 64 5.75 15.98 -2.53
N LEU A 65 5.23 15.19 -1.59
CA LEU A 65 6.04 14.57 -0.54
C LEU A 65 7.05 13.58 -1.13
N VAL A 66 6.61 12.67 -1.99
CA VAL A 66 7.49 11.68 -2.65
C VAL A 66 8.61 12.38 -3.43
N CYS A 67 8.28 13.41 -4.22
CA CYS A 67 9.28 14.18 -4.95
C CYS A 67 10.29 14.86 -4.01
N SER A 68 9.83 15.56 -2.97
CA SER A 68 10.70 16.26 -2.05
C SER A 68 11.59 15.34 -1.22
N VAL A 69 11.06 14.16 -0.80
CA VAL A 69 11.83 13.17 -0.04
C VAL A 69 12.88 12.51 -0.93
N SER A 70 12.52 12.15 -2.18
CA SER A 70 13.43 11.45 -3.10
C SER A 70 14.68 12.24 -3.48
N GLU A 71 14.62 13.57 -3.36
CA GLU A 71 15.79 14.45 -3.59
C GLU A 71 16.86 14.33 -2.50
N LYS A 72 16.51 13.86 -1.31
CA LYS A 72 17.36 13.90 -0.12
C LYS A 72 17.59 12.53 0.51
N LEU A 73 16.60 11.65 0.42
CA LEU A 73 16.58 10.34 1.08
C LEU A 73 16.19 9.24 0.10
N PRO A 74 16.71 8.02 0.29
CA PRO A 74 16.22 6.87 -0.45
C PRO A 74 14.77 6.58 -0.12
N ILE A 75 13.98 6.25 -1.12
CA ILE A 75 12.60 5.86 -0.97
C ILE A 75 12.33 4.48 -1.56
N GLY A 76 11.47 3.72 -0.88
CA GLY A 76 10.98 2.41 -1.32
C GLY A 76 9.46 2.38 -1.39
N LEU A 77 8.93 1.59 -2.31
CA LEU A 77 7.51 1.27 -2.39
C LEU A 77 7.29 -0.17 -1.91
N ALA A 78 6.41 -0.34 -0.92
CA ALA A 78 5.96 -1.63 -0.40
C ALA A 78 4.44 -1.75 -0.57
N THR A 79 3.96 -2.55 -1.52
CA THR A 79 2.54 -2.63 -1.85
C THR A 79 2.01 -4.06 -1.94
N GLY A 80 0.73 -4.25 -1.60
CA GLY A 80 0.00 -5.49 -1.85
C GLY A 80 -0.53 -5.61 -3.29
N SER A 81 -0.38 -4.58 -4.12
CA SER A 81 -0.73 -4.61 -5.53
C SER A 81 0.27 -5.43 -6.34
N ARG A 82 -0.13 -5.86 -7.53
CA ARG A 82 0.77 -6.51 -8.49
C ARG A 82 1.68 -5.49 -9.15
N ARG A 83 2.79 -5.95 -9.69
CA ARG A 83 3.73 -5.10 -10.42
C ARG A 83 3.07 -4.38 -11.61
N SER A 84 2.25 -5.09 -12.38
CA SER A 84 1.50 -4.51 -13.50
C SER A 84 0.56 -3.37 -13.09
N ASP A 85 -0.01 -3.45 -11.88
CA ASP A 85 -0.91 -2.42 -11.36
C ASP A 85 -0.12 -1.16 -10.95
N VAL A 86 1.07 -1.34 -10.36
CA VAL A 86 1.99 -0.25 -10.02
C VAL A 86 2.48 0.46 -11.28
N GLU A 87 2.89 -0.29 -12.30
CA GLU A 87 3.35 0.26 -13.59
C GLU A 87 2.24 1.07 -14.27
N ALA A 88 1.01 0.56 -14.28
CA ALA A 88 -0.14 1.28 -14.81
C ALA A 88 -0.41 2.58 -14.03
N ALA A 89 -0.33 2.54 -12.70
CA ALA A 89 -0.52 3.73 -11.86
C ALA A 89 0.59 4.76 -12.10
N PHE A 90 1.84 4.35 -12.14
CA PHE A 90 2.98 5.25 -12.34
C PHE A 90 3.01 5.90 -13.72
N SER A 91 2.54 5.19 -14.75
CA SER A 91 2.45 5.77 -16.10
C SER A 91 1.42 6.89 -16.20
N THR A 92 0.41 6.88 -15.31
CA THR A 92 -0.72 7.83 -15.35
C THR A 92 -0.57 8.94 -14.31
N LEU A 93 -0.12 8.58 -13.09
CA LEU A 93 0.01 9.53 -12.01
C LEU A 93 1.19 10.48 -12.24
N ALA A 94 0.97 11.76 -11.97
CA ALA A 94 1.98 12.81 -12.05
C ALA A 94 2.72 12.87 -13.41
N ASP A 95 2.04 12.53 -14.51
CA ASP A 95 2.64 12.49 -15.86
C ASP A 95 3.91 11.63 -15.94
N GLY A 96 3.92 10.50 -15.20
CA GLY A 96 5.07 9.58 -15.15
C GLY A 96 6.24 10.06 -14.30
N LYS A 97 6.14 11.17 -13.55
CA LYS A 97 7.23 11.72 -12.71
C LYS A 97 7.68 10.77 -11.59
N LEU A 98 6.81 9.83 -11.20
CA LEU A 98 7.16 8.84 -10.18
C LEU A 98 8.14 7.77 -10.68
N ASN A 99 8.27 7.60 -12.00
CA ASN A 99 9.18 6.63 -12.58
C ASN A 99 10.63 6.95 -12.20
N GLY A 100 11.31 5.97 -11.64
CA GLY A 100 12.73 6.08 -11.27
C GLY A 100 13.02 6.81 -9.95
N LEU A 101 12.01 7.31 -9.23
CA LEU A 101 12.22 7.91 -7.91
C LEU A 101 12.47 6.86 -6.82
N PHE A 102 11.84 5.69 -6.94
CA PHE A 102 11.92 4.63 -5.94
C PHE A 102 13.14 3.74 -6.20
N GLN A 103 14.02 3.62 -5.21
CA GLN A 103 15.20 2.75 -5.28
C GLN A 103 14.82 1.27 -5.12
N SER A 104 13.72 1.00 -4.43
CA SER A 104 13.17 -0.34 -4.24
C SER A 104 11.66 -0.32 -4.46
N ILE A 105 11.15 -1.25 -5.27
CA ILE A 105 9.71 -1.45 -5.46
C ILE A 105 9.41 -2.91 -5.19
N VAL A 106 8.66 -3.17 -4.11
CA VAL A 106 8.22 -4.51 -3.70
C VAL A 106 6.70 -4.59 -3.78
N THR A 107 6.25 -5.56 -4.57
CA THR A 107 4.84 -5.82 -4.88
C THR A 107 4.41 -7.18 -4.32
N SER A 108 3.14 -7.55 -4.46
CA SER A 108 2.67 -8.89 -4.10
C SER A 108 3.34 -10.01 -4.89
N ASP A 109 3.87 -9.71 -6.08
CA ASP A 109 4.56 -10.69 -6.93
C ASP A 109 5.98 -11.02 -6.42
N ASP A 110 6.52 -10.20 -5.53
CA ASP A 110 7.90 -10.29 -5.05
C ASP A 110 8.04 -11.05 -3.73
N VAL A 111 6.94 -11.37 -3.05
CA VAL A 111 6.93 -11.98 -1.71
C VAL A 111 6.03 -13.21 -1.65
N ALA A 112 6.41 -14.18 -0.84
CA ALA A 112 5.60 -15.38 -0.64
C ALA A 112 4.37 -15.13 0.24
N LYS A 113 4.44 -14.13 1.14
CA LYS A 113 3.37 -13.72 2.02
C LYS A 113 3.23 -12.20 1.96
N THR A 114 2.00 -11.75 1.78
CA THR A 114 1.65 -10.32 1.73
C THR A 114 1.34 -9.77 3.13
N LYS A 115 1.16 -8.47 3.25
CA LYS A 115 0.76 -7.79 4.50
C LYS A 115 -0.42 -8.53 5.17
N PRO A 116 -0.38 -8.80 6.48
CA PRO A 116 0.45 -8.19 7.53
C PRO A 116 1.81 -8.88 7.77
N ASP A 117 2.23 -9.85 6.94
CA ASP A 117 3.58 -10.42 7.04
C ASP A 117 4.63 -9.31 6.78
N PRO A 118 5.76 -9.27 7.50
CA PRO A 118 6.78 -8.24 7.36
C PRO A 118 7.52 -8.25 6.02
N ALA A 119 7.41 -9.32 5.23
CA ALA A 119 8.25 -9.57 4.06
C ALA A 119 8.25 -8.40 3.05
N THR A 120 7.10 -7.76 2.81
CA THR A 120 7.00 -6.68 1.83
C THR A 120 7.83 -5.47 2.25
N TYR A 121 7.74 -5.04 3.50
CA TYR A 121 8.50 -3.91 4.02
C TYR A 121 9.97 -4.25 4.25
N ALA A 122 10.27 -5.43 4.82
CA ALA A 122 11.64 -5.87 5.04
C ALA A 122 12.42 -5.94 3.71
N LYS A 123 11.81 -6.50 2.67
CA LYS A 123 12.42 -6.58 1.33
C LYS A 123 12.59 -5.20 0.68
N ALA A 124 11.67 -4.27 0.94
CA ALA A 124 11.81 -2.89 0.44
C ALA A 124 13.02 -2.19 1.10
N ALA A 125 13.21 -2.34 2.40
CA ALA A 125 14.38 -1.82 3.12
C ALA A 125 15.68 -2.48 2.65
N GLU A 126 15.69 -3.81 2.48
CA GLU A 126 16.82 -4.56 1.92
C GLU A 126 17.23 -4.03 0.54
N GLY A 127 16.24 -3.81 -0.35
CA GLY A 127 16.48 -3.27 -1.70
C GLY A 127 17.05 -1.85 -1.72
N MET A 128 16.87 -1.09 -0.64
CA MET A 128 17.51 0.22 -0.42
C MET A 128 18.86 0.12 0.32
N GLY A 129 19.23 -1.06 0.83
CA GLY A 129 20.43 -1.26 1.66
C GLY A 129 20.33 -0.61 3.04
N ILE A 130 19.12 -0.44 3.57
CA ILE A 130 18.84 0.25 4.85
C ILE A 130 18.24 -0.74 5.85
N SER A 131 18.64 -0.64 7.13
CA SER A 131 18.01 -1.41 8.18
C SER A 131 16.54 -0.99 8.35
N PRO A 132 15.60 -1.94 8.54
CA PRO A 132 14.21 -1.58 8.83
C PRO A 132 14.05 -0.63 10.03
N SER A 133 14.91 -0.74 11.06
CA SER A 133 14.90 0.18 12.22
C SER A 133 15.21 1.63 11.86
N ASP A 134 15.87 1.86 10.73
CA ASP A 134 16.25 3.18 10.23
C ASP A 134 15.28 3.68 9.15
N CYS A 135 14.14 3.00 8.97
CA CYS A 135 13.09 3.35 8.03
C CYS A 135 11.85 3.89 8.73
N LEU A 136 11.24 4.92 8.13
CA LEU A 136 9.87 5.34 8.42
C LEU A 136 8.95 4.81 7.33
N ALA A 137 8.00 3.97 7.71
CA ALA A 137 6.93 3.53 6.83
C ALA A 137 5.74 4.49 6.92
N ILE A 138 5.08 4.75 5.79
CA ILE A 138 3.82 5.49 5.72
C ILE A 138 2.78 4.55 5.13
N ASP A 139 1.70 4.27 5.86
CA ASP A 139 0.64 3.37 5.39
C ASP A 139 -0.73 3.81 5.92
N ASP A 140 -1.80 3.51 5.18
CA ASP A 140 -3.18 3.89 5.48
C ASP A 140 -4.06 2.69 5.87
N SER A 141 -3.49 1.49 5.97
CA SER A 141 -4.23 0.28 6.25
C SER A 141 -3.76 -0.45 7.52
N PRO A 142 -4.66 -1.10 8.28
CA PRO A 142 -4.27 -1.89 9.46
C PRO A 142 -3.23 -2.96 9.17
N ASN A 143 -3.37 -3.68 8.04
CA ASN A 143 -2.42 -4.71 7.64
C ASN A 143 -1.07 -4.13 7.22
N GLY A 144 -1.06 -2.95 6.61
CA GLY A 144 0.16 -2.26 6.24
C GLY A 144 0.93 -1.77 7.47
N VAL A 145 0.24 -1.12 8.41
CA VAL A 145 0.82 -0.72 9.70
C VAL A 145 1.41 -1.93 10.43
N SER A 146 0.63 -3.01 10.58
CA SER A 146 1.11 -4.24 11.23
C SER A 146 2.33 -4.84 10.50
N SER A 147 2.33 -4.85 9.17
CA SER A 147 3.45 -5.37 8.37
C SER A 147 4.73 -4.56 8.59
N ALA A 148 4.65 -3.24 8.59
CA ALA A 148 5.78 -2.35 8.82
C ALA A 148 6.30 -2.47 10.27
N LYS A 149 5.40 -2.53 11.27
CA LYS A 149 5.77 -2.77 12.68
C LYS A 149 6.45 -4.14 12.86
N ASN A 150 5.91 -5.18 12.23
CA ASN A 150 6.50 -6.53 12.26
C ASN A 150 7.89 -6.58 11.58
N ALA A 151 8.14 -5.69 10.62
CA ALA A 151 9.46 -5.52 10.02
C ALA A 151 10.45 -4.72 10.90
N GLY A 152 9.97 -4.11 12.00
CA GLY A 152 10.79 -3.32 12.92
C GLY A 152 10.92 -1.84 12.56
N MET A 153 10.03 -1.32 11.70
CA MET A 153 10.03 0.09 11.27
C MET A 153 9.28 0.99 12.26
N LYS A 154 9.59 2.29 12.26
CA LYS A 154 8.67 3.32 12.74
C LYS A 154 7.58 3.53 11.70
N VAL A 155 6.34 3.83 12.14
CA VAL A 155 5.18 3.90 11.24
C VAL A 155 4.37 5.16 11.47
N LEU A 156 4.10 5.88 10.38
CA LEU A 156 3.13 6.96 10.30
C LEU A 156 1.86 6.43 9.63
N GLY A 157 0.76 6.36 10.38
CA GLY A 157 -0.55 5.96 9.89
C GLY A 157 -1.31 7.13 9.28
N ILE A 158 -1.84 6.95 8.05
CA ILE A 158 -2.67 7.97 7.39
C ILE A 158 -4.14 7.64 7.57
N THR A 159 -4.86 8.49 8.31
CA THR A 159 -6.26 8.27 8.72
C THR A 159 -7.28 8.82 7.71
N ALA A 160 -6.95 8.79 6.43
CA ALA A 160 -7.84 9.26 5.36
C ALA A 160 -9.02 8.31 5.11
N ILE A 161 -8.80 6.99 5.24
CA ILE A 161 -9.77 5.92 4.97
C ILE A 161 -10.16 5.21 6.27
N HIS A 162 -9.17 4.87 7.09
CA HIS A 162 -9.32 4.23 8.38
C HIS A 162 -9.12 5.23 9.51
N ASP A 163 -9.85 5.09 10.59
CA ASP A 163 -9.66 5.91 11.79
C ASP A 163 -8.37 5.52 12.56
N ALA A 164 -7.93 6.37 13.47
CA ALA A 164 -6.74 6.13 14.28
C ALA A 164 -6.86 4.88 15.15
N SER A 165 -8.08 4.49 15.56
CA SER A 165 -8.29 3.28 16.38
C SER A 165 -7.99 2.01 15.59
N SER A 166 -8.26 2.02 14.30
CA SER A 166 -7.94 0.93 13.37
C SER A 166 -6.44 0.86 13.04
N LEU A 167 -5.72 1.97 13.14
CA LEU A 167 -4.27 2.09 12.89
C LEU A 167 -3.47 2.23 14.20
N ARG A 168 -4.00 1.80 15.33
CA ARG A 168 -3.46 2.03 16.69
C ARG A 168 -2.00 1.61 16.90
N ASP A 169 -1.48 0.69 16.09
CA ASP A 169 -0.10 0.21 16.18
C ASP A 169 0.90 1.15 15.48
N ALA A 170 0.42 2.17 14.75
CA ALA A 170 1.28 3.22 14.19
C ALA A 170 1.84 4.11 15.32
N ASP A 171 3.07 4.58 15.15
CA ASP A 171 3.73 5.46 16.14
C ASP A 171 3.13 6.88 16.08
N TRP A 172 2.68 7.32 14.91
CA TRP A 172 2.03 8.61 14.69
C TRP A 172 0.87 8.49 13.71
N HIS A 173 -0.04 9.46 13.76
CA HIS A 173 -1.20 9.53 12.87
C HIS A 173 -1.33 10.92 12.27
N LEU A 174 -1.58 10.97 10.97
CA LEU A 174 -1.96 12.18 10.24
C LEU A 174 -3.19 11.90 9.37
N ARG A 175 -3.97 12.93 9.09
CA ARG A 175 -5.15 12.80 8.24
C ARG A 175 -4.80 12.90 6.77
N SER A 176 -3.82 13.70 6.41
CA SER A 176 -3.41 13.99 5.03
C SER A 176 -1.90 14.16 4.94
N LEU A 177 -1.31 13.80 3.80
CA LEU A 177 0.10 14.06 3.51
C LEU A 177 0.38 15.53 3.18
N GLU A 178 -0.65 16.35 2.97
CA GLU A 178 -0.52 17.81 2.84
C GLU A 178 -0.11 18.49 4.16
N GLU A 179 -0.32 17.80 5.29
CA GLU A 179 -0.04 18.33 6.64
C GLU A 179 1.43 18.13 7.07
N VAL A 180 2.27 17.49 6.23
CA VAL A 180 3.62 17.09 6.64
C VAL A 180 4.65 17.41 5.57
N THR A 181 5.79 17.89 6.01
CA THR A 181 6.99 18.13 5.18
C THR A 181 8.06 17.08 5.49
N LEU A 182 9.11 17.01 4.65
CA LEU A 182 10.29 16.19 4.93
C LEU A 182 10.92 16.54 6.29
N ALA A 183 10.98 17.84 6.64
CA ALA A 183 11.53 18.28 7.93
C ALA A 183 10.70 17.74 9.11
N ASP A 184 9.37 17.72 8.97
CA ASP A 184 8.49 17.14 9.99
C ASP A 184 8.70 15.63 10.13
N LEU A 185 8.87 14.90 9.01
CA LEU A 185 9.17 13.47 9.05
C LEU A 185 10.50 13.16 9.74
N ILE A 186 11.53 13.97 9.47
CA ILE A 186 12.84 13.84 10.14
C ILE A 186 12.68 14.09 11.63
N ASN A 187 12.00 15.16 12.02
CA ASN A 187 11.77 15.50 13.42
C ASN A 187 10.95 14.41 14.15
N LEU A 188 9.92 13.84 13.51
CA LEU A 188 9.16 12.72 14.04
C LEU A 188 10.08 11.50 14.24
N PHE A 189 10.92 11.20 13.27
CA PHE A 189 11.81 10.06 13.33
C PHE A 189 12.89 10.20 14.42
N GLU A 190 13.51 11.37 14.54
CA GLU A 190 14.59 11.64 15.49
C GLU A 190 14.09 11.96 16.91
N GLY A 191 12.96 12.67 17.01
CA GLY A 191 12.39 13.13 18.29
C GLY A 191 11.48 12.14 19.00
N GLY A 192 11.17 11.02 18.38
CA GLY A 192 10.30 9.97 18.92
C GLY A 192 11.04 9.00 19.85
N SER A 193 11.61 9.50 20.96
CA SER A 193 12.14 8.69 22.08
C SER A 193 11.23 8.80 23.26
#